data_efffe89b1ff1ac99222da60289f693d3
#
_entry.id   efffe89b1ff1ac99222da60289f693d3
#
_cell.length_a   1.000
_cell.length_b   1.000
_cell.length_c   1.000
_cell.angle_alpha   90.00
_cell.angle_beta   90.00
_cell.angle_gamma   90.00
#
_symmetry.space_group_name_H-M   'P 1'
#
loop_
_entity.id
_entity.type
_entity.pdbx_description
1 polymer ?
#
loop_
_entity_poly.entity_id
_entity_poly.type
_entity_poly.pdbx_seq_one_letter_code
_entity_poly.pdbx_strand_id
1 'polypeptide(L)'
;MSVDREKLNGTGSADTPVAESSAEDIAGAQINLSDFMITGRELLSRRGSEKSRREDEVRQDLVHQRLFFYSIETFSRNKSGPIAEFSYLVADEDLNELDGRSGRFLMAIPPDMLPDPVCAAAAGISPSEAQRTGLRENEFAERILSVLPKGDFIRIGWNNVGFADERLRALLFRTFHDPYLSGLDGYERSRFDLRIFTSTVFTLRPGSLAEPQGKNILSLSEVTKANGVKSTFKPKMMLELMRLYKDKLPKMLSFYMGLRTKASMSEYLKKQSLRWIQIVTASTWDGKLLAIPAMPLGPITGKGPDSGRWLMLSLAGKPSKYILNPELLEEEESLSDEESLGTGEDESSTGTESAGATPGNKADVLLPEPSGLGKYGLFLLSPNRCPAVAPIATLSEERAAELGVSIRKAQANYQAYKEDWESSMAAVRLILKKVLAEKNRQMRDRFQTLPPEERLYQGFIPAGDKDRESQLHRMERTNPGNVKKFRFGDPRLNGMLLTYIGRNLPETLAPDELSAWKRHCVERIEEQLPEFRKRCEEALRRFGGDEKAMAILREFDIES
;
A
#
# COMPACT_ATOMS: atom_id res chain seq x y z
N MET A 1 -7.29 -55.91 34.15
CA MET A 1 -8.61 -56.17 33.56
C MET A 1 -8.62 -55.30 32.29
N SER A 2 -8.15 -55.77 31.18
CA SER A 2 -8.77 -56.59 30.11
C SER A 2 -9.94 -55.84 29.51
N VAL A 3 -9.80 -55.49 28.27
CA VAL A 3 -10.28 -56.07 26.99
C VAL A 3 -11.13 -55.02 26.32
N ASP A 4 -11.17 -54.67 25.05
CA ASP A 4 -10.70 -55.28 23.80
C ASP A 4 -10.59 -54.28 22.66
N ARG A 5 -9.82 -54.68 21.68
CA ARG A 5 -9.74 -54.09 20.34
C ARG A 5 -10.83 -54.67 19.43
N GLU A 6 -11.36 -53.85 18.52
CA GLU A 6 -11.72 -54.40 17.22
C GLU A 6 -11.48 -53.41 16.07
N LYS A 7 -10.82 -53.96 15.07
CA LYS A 7 -10.55 -53.38 13.76
C LYS A 7 -11.76 -53.49 12.85
N LEU A 8 -11.94 -52.57 11.94
CA LEU A 8 -12.50 -52.91 10.62
C LEU A 8 -11.92 -51.99 9.54
N ASN A 9 -11.23 -52.64 8.62
CA ASN A 9 -10.81 -52.13 7.31
C ASN A 9 -12.02 -51.97 6.39
N GLY A 10 -12.00 -50.96 5.54
CA GLY A 10 -12.92 -50.81 4.41
C GLY A 10 -12.30 -49.91 3.34
N THR A 11 -11.64 -50.52 2.39
CA THR A 11 -11.19 -49.95 1.11
C THR A 11 -12.38 -49.62 0.23
N GLY A 12 -12.38 -48.42 -0.38
CA GLY A 12 -13.33 -48.04 -1.42
C GLY A 12 -12.81 -46.86 -2.20
N SER A 13 -12.04 -47.13 -3.27
CA SER A 13 -11.73 -46.18 -4.30
C SER A 13 -12.99 -45.89 -5.11
N ALA A 14 -13.32 -44.61 -5.26
CA ALA A 14 -14.28 -44.17 -6.26
C ALA A 14 -13.62 -43.07 -7.09
N ASP A 15 -13.12 -43.45 -8.26
CA ASP A 15 -12.80 -42.58 -9.37
C ASP A 15 -14.05 -41.82 -9.79
N THR A 16 -14.03 -40.49 -9.69
CA THR A 16 -14.99 -39.62 -10.34
C THR A 16 -14.33 -39.03 -11.59
N PRO A 17 -14.92 -39.16 -12.77
CA PRO A 17 -14.33 -38.68 -14.01
C PRO A 17 -14.29 -37.16 -14.04
N VAL A 18 -13.12 -36.61 -14.38
CA VAL A 18 -12.91 -35.20 -14.70
C VAL A 18 -13.63 -34.94 -16.04
N ALA A 19 -14.74 -34.22 -16.01
CA ALA A 19 -15.42 -33.76 -17.23
C ALA A 19 -14.56 -32.67 -17.88
N GLU A 20 -14.06 -32.96 -19.08
CA GLU A 20 -13.51 -31.97 -20.00
C GLU A 20 -14.64 -31.07 -20.50
N SER A 21 -14.71 -29.83 -20.02
CA SER A 21 -15.58 -28.81 -20.57
C SER A 21 -14.96 -28.22 -21.82
N SER A 22 -15.69 -28.28 -22.92
CA SER A 22 -15.29 -27.76 -24.23
C SER A 22 -15.21 -26.22 -24.23
N ALA A 23 -14.45 -25.67 -25.17
CA ALA A 23 -14.25 -24.23 -25.33
C ALA A 23 -15.54 -23.43 -25.59
N GLU A 24 -16.63 -24.10 -25.94
CA GLU A 24 -17.95 -23.47 -26.18
C GLU A 24 -18.71 -23.12 -24.90
N ASP A 25 -18.42 -23.77 -23.76
CA ASP A 25 -19.03 -23.44 -22.46
C ASP A 25 -18.52 -22.13 -21.85
N ILE A 26 -17.48 -21.54 -22.42
CA ILE A 26 -16.82 -20.33 -21.90
C ILE A 26 -17.53 -19.04 -22.33
N ALA A 27 -18.25 -19.07 -23.46
CA ALA A 27 -18.93 -17.88 -24.01
C ALA A 27 -20.24 -17.53 -23.30
N GLY A 28 -20.80 -18.44 -22.51
CA GLY A 28 -22.11 -18.30 -21.85
C GLY A 28 -22.07 -18.13 -20.33
N ALA A 29 -20.91 -18.24 -19.68
CA ALA A 29 -20.79 -18.05 -18.26
C ALA A 29 -20.92 -16.56 -17.89
N GLN A 30 -22.14 -16.05 -17.83
CA GLN A 30 -22.45 -14.85 -17.06
C GLN A 30 -22.08 -15.15 -15.62
N ILE A 31 -20.92 -14.61 -15.18
CA ILE A 31 -20.55 -14.62 -13.76
C ILE A 31 -21.65 -13.82 -13.05
N ASN A 32 -22.50 -14.52 -12.33
CA ASN A 32 -23.53 -13.90 -11.54
C ASN A 32 -22.86 -13.20 -10.35
N LEU A 33 -22.68 -11.89 -10.46
CA LEU A 33 -21.99 -11.05 -9.47
C LEU A 33 -22.67 -11.09 -8.08
N SER A 34 -23.93 -11.52 -8.01
CA SER A 34 -24.64 -11.72 -6.76
C SER A 34 -24.03 -12.83 -5.88
N ASP A 35 -23.35 -13.82 -6.47
CA ASP A 35 -22.70 -14.91 -5.75
C ASP A 35 -21.40 -14.50 -5.04
N PHE A 36 -20.85 -13.33 -5.40
CA PHE A 36 -19.65 -12.75 -4.75
C PHE A 36 -20.01 -11.71 -3.67
N MET A 37 -21.26 -11.32 -3.58
CA MET A 37 -21.75 -10.45 -2.52
C MET A 37 -22.12 -11.28 -1.29
N ILE A 38 -21.13 -11.84 -0.61
CA ILE A 38 -21.32 -12.22 0.79
C ILE A 38 -21.46 -10.90 1.55
N THR A 39 -22.68 -10.43 1.67
CA THR A 39 -22.99 -9.26 2.48
C THR A 39 -22.66 -9.58 3.93
N GLY A 40 -22.17 -8.61 4.71
CA GLY A 40 -21.96 -8.78 6.15
C GLY A 40 -23.18 -9.36 6.90
N ARG A 41 -24.36 -9.27 6.30
CA ARG A 41 -25.62 -9.91 6.75
C ARG A 41 -25.55 -11.43 6.83
N GLU A 42 -24.97 -12.13 5.86
CA GLU A 42 -24.93 -13.60 5.86
C GLU A 42 -23.93 -14.17 6.88
N LEU A 43 -22.84 -13.44 7.15
CA LEU A 43 -21.89 -13.81 8.20
C LEU A 43 -22.43 -13.56 9.61
N LEU A 44 -23.27 -12.53 9.79
CA LEU A 44 -23.92 -12.23 11.08
C LEU A 44 -25.06 -13.22 11.40
N SER A 45 -25.78 -13.73 10.40
CA SER A 45 -26.84 -14.74 10.61
C SER A 45 -26.30 -16.10 11.07
N ARG A 46 -25.01 -16.40 10.84
CA ARG A 46 -24.36 -17.66 11.25
C ARG A 46 -23.74 -17.64 12.65
N ARG A 47 -23.63 -16.49 13.31
CA ARG A 47 -23.22 -16.38 14.73
C ARG A 47 -24.46 -16.22 15.59
N GLY A 48 -25.00 -17.38 16.00
CA GLY A 48 -26.21 -17.52 16.74
C GLY A 48 -26.35 -16.68 18.00
N SER A 49 -27.58 -16.32 18.19
CA SER A 49 -28.37 -16.03 19.40
C SER A 49 -27.62 -15.98 20.74
N GLU A 50 -27.98 -14.98 21.50
CA GLU A 50 -27.78 -14.72 22.92
C GLU A 50 -26.70 -13.70 23.26
N LYS A 51 -27.10 -12.43 23.14
CA LYS A 51 -26.79 -11.39 24.13
C LYS A 51 -27.64 -10.13 23.89
N SER A 52 -28.38 -9.83 24.90
CA SER A 52 -29.26 -8.78 25.36
C SER A 52 -29.16 -7.35 24.75
N ARG A 53 -30.29 -6.65 24.81
CA ARG A 53 -30.69 -5.28 24.44
C ARG A 53 -29.61 -4.17 24.25
N ARG A 54 -28.46 -4.23 24.89
CA ARG A 54 -27.32 -3.33 24.62
C ARG A 54 -26.60 -3.64 23.29
N GLU A 55 -26.73 -4.85 22.80
CA GLU A 55 -26.22 -5.29 21.51
C GLU A 55 -27.10 -4.83 20.34
N ASP A 56 -28.41 -4.57 20.60
CA ASP A 56 -29.31 -4.09 19.56
C ASP A 56 -29.13 -2.60 19.25
N GLU A 57 -28.73 -1.76 20.22
CA GLU A 57 -28.35 -0.38 19.97
C GLU A 57 -27.00 -0.30 19.25
N VAL A 58 -26.06 -1.17 19.60
CA VAL A 58 -24.81 -1.34 18.86
C VAL A 58 -25.05 -1.97 17.47
N ARG A 59 -26.06 -2.83 17.32
CA ARG A 59 -26.46 -3.42 16.04
C ARG A 59 -27.08 -2.40 15.07
N GLN A 60 -27.79 -1.38 15.54
CA GLN A 60 -28.33 -0.34 14.67
C GLN A 60 -27.22 0.53 14.07
N ASP A 61 -26.11 0.76 14.78
CA ASP A 61 -24.92 1.40 14.23
C ASP A 61 -24.06 0.44 13.35
N LEU A 62 -24.20 -0.87 13.52
CA LEU A 62 -23.47 -1.89 12.77
C LEU A 62 -24.14 -2.30 11.44
N VAL A 63 -25.37 -1.86 11.18
CA VAL A 63 -26.14 -2.27 9.99
C VAL A 63 -25.75 -1.50 8.73
N HIS A 64 -25.10 -0.34 8.86
CA HIS A 64 -24.75 0.51 7.73
C HIS A 64 -23.24 0.65 7.60
N GLN A 65 -22.69 0.10 6.52
CA GLN A 65 -21.29 0.27 6.19
C GLN A 65 -20.98 1.74 5.90
N ARG A 66 -20.06 2.34 6.67
CA ARG A 66 -19.62 3.73 6.48
C ARG A 66 -18.51 3.81 5.44
N LEU A 67 -18.49 4.88 4.68
CA LEU A 67 -17.42 5.19 3.73
C LEU A 67 -16.61 6.35 4.30
N PHE A 68 -15.35 6.12 4.57
CA PHE A 68 -14.42 7.11 5.14
C PHE A 68 -13.46 7.58 4.07
N PHE A 69 -13.77 8.70 3.44
CA PHE A 69 -12.90 9.37 2.47
C PHE A 69 -11.86 10.19 3.20
N TYR A 70 -10.59 10.02 2.86
CA TYR A 70 -9.51 10.76 3.50
C TYR A 70 -8.35 11.06 2.55
N SER A 71 -7.64 12.14 2.83
CA SER A 71 -6.43 12.54 2.14
C SER A 71 -5.38 13.02 3.15
N ILE A 72 -4.12 12.80 2.83
CA ILE A 72 -2.96 13.31 3.55
C ILE A 72 -2.16 14.18 2.59
N GLU A 73 -1.82 15.39 3.03
CA GLU A 73 -0.77 16.21 2.46
C GLU A 73 0.49 16.09 3.33
N THR A 74 1.65 16.28 2.74
CA THR A 74 2.92 16.08 3.45
C THR A 74 3.91 17.19 3.14
N PHE A 75 4.75 17.51 4.12
CA PHE A 75 5.94 18.32 3.96
C PHE A 75 7.20 17.50 3.63
N SER A 76 7.06 16.23 3.27
CA SER A 76 8.21 15.38 3.03
C SER A 76 7.94 14.31 1.97
N ARG A 77 8.98 13.98 1.21
CA ARG A 77 9.00 12.79 0.34
C ARG A 77 9.22 11.51 1.15
N ASN A 78 9.89 11.60 2.29
CA ASN A 78 10.09 10.45 3.16
C ASN A 78 8.78 10.03 3.81
N LYS A 79 8.55 8.72 3.93
CA LYS A 79 7.35 8.15 4.57
C LYS A 79 7.27 8.48 6.05
N SER A 80 8.41 8.57 6.73
CA SER A 80 8.55 8.96 8.14
C SER A 80 8.67 10.46 8.36
N GLY A 81 8.65 11.27 7.30
CA GLY A 81 8.68 12.73 7.41
C GLY A 81 7.37 13.35 7.90
N PRO A 82 7.34 14.68 8.08
CA PRO A 82 6.20 15.38 8.63
C PRO A 82 5.00 15.36 7.67
N ILE A 83 3.83 15.03 8.21
CA ILE A 83 2.55 15.23 7.54
C ILE A 83 2.21 16.73 7.62
N ALA A 84 1.59 17.29 6.59
CA ALA A 84 1.14 18.68 6.59
C ALA A 84 -0.32 18.80 7.02
N GLU A 85 -1.21 18.03 6.38
CA GLU A 85 -2.65 18.06 6.61
C GLU A 85 -3.24 16.65 6.58
N PHE A 86 -4.21 16.41 7.41
CA PHE A 86 -5.18 15.33 7.29
C PHE A 86 -6.56 15.91 7.04
N SER A 87 -7.23 15.42 5.98
CA SER A 87 -8.59 15.80 5.65
C SER A 87 -9.48 14.57 5.48
N TYR A 88 -10.73 14.65 5.92
CA TYR A 88 -11.65 13.51 5.90
C TYR A 88 -13.12 13.92 5.68
N LEU A 89 -13.91 12.96 5.22
CA LEU A 89 -15.36 13.03 5.08
C LEU A 89 -15.95 11.63 5.24
N VAL A 90 -17.04 11.52 6.00
CA VAL A 90 -17.77 10.26 6.16
C VAL A 90 -19.07 10.32 5.38
N ALA A 91 -19.35 9.25 4.64
CA ALA A 91 -20.60 9.06 3.93
C ALA A 91 -21.23 7.70 4.29
N ASP A 92 -22.52 7.57 3.98
CA ASP A 92 -23.23 6.30 4.05
C ASP A 92 -22.95 5.42 2.79
N GLU A 93 -23.55 4.24 2.74
CA GLU A 93 -23.42 3.29 1.61
C GLU A 93 -24.04 3.82 0.30
N ASP A 94 -24.95 4.78 0.39
CA ASP A 94 -25.58 5.44 -0.74
C ASP A 94 -24.80 6.66 -1.23
N LEU A 95 -23.65 6.93 -0.63
CA LEU A 95 -22.79 8.08 -0.93
C LEU A 95 -23.38 9.43 -0.50
N ASN A 96 -24.27 9.45 0.50
CA ASN A 96 -24.72 10.69 1.14
C ASN A 96 -23.73 11.08 2.23
N GLU A 97 -23.36 12.35 2.26
CA GLU A 97 -22.51 12.90 3.31
C GLU A 97 -23.22 12.84 4.66
N LEU A 98 -22.51 12.49 5.71
CA LEU A 98 -23.03 12.53 7.08
C LEU A 98 -22.70 13.89 7.69
N ASP A 99 -23.72 14.60 8.15
CA ASP A 99 -23.61 15.93 8.74
C ASP A 99 -22.63 15.97 9.92
N GLY A 100 -21.77 17.01 9.92
CA GLY A 100 -20.76 17.19 10.96
C GLY A 100 -19.62 16.15 10.96
N ARG A 101 -19.57 15.24 9.98
CA ARG A 101 -18.58 14.16 9.90
C ARG A 101 -17.54 14.41 8.80
N SER A 102 -17.12 15.66 8.65
CA SER A 102 -16.03 16.05 7.76
C SER A 102 -15.14 17.10 8.41
N GLY A 103 -13.90 17.23 7.96
CA GLY A 103 -12.99 18.23 8.48
C GLY A 103 -11.57 18.09 7.95
N ARG A 104 -10.74 19.05 8.34
CA ARG A 104 -9.30 19.05 8.11
C ARG A 104 -8.58 19.64 9.30
N PHE A 105 -7.33 19.24 9.51
CA PHE A 105 -6.45 19.79 10.53
C PHE A 105 -4.99 19.63 10.12
N LEU A 106 -4.16 20.55 10.56
CA LEU A 106 -2.74 20.63 10.25
C LEU A 106 -1.90 20.00 11.35
N MET A 107 -0.71 19.54 11.00
CA MET A 107 0.32 19.09 11.92
C MET A 107 1.43 20.15 12.01
N ALA A 108 1.82 20.52 13.21
CA ALA A 108 2.99 21.34 13.44
C ALA A 108 4.26 20.55 13.02
N ILE A 109 5.20 21.24 12.37
CA ILE A 109 6.44 20.61 11.89
C ILE A 109 7.31 20.30 13.11
N PRO A 110 7.74 19.03 13.30
CA PRO A 110 8.65 18.68 14.38
C PRO A 110 9.97 19.46 14.29
N PRO A 111 10.56 19.89 15.43
CA PRO A 111 11.70 20.80 15.43
C PRO A 111 13.02 20.20 14.87
N ASP A 112 13.08 18.90 14.70
CA ASP A 112 14.19 18.14 14.12
C ASP A 112 13.98 17.75 12.65
N MET A 113 12.97 18.33 11.99
CA MET A 113 12.62 18.05 10.59
C MET A 113 12.50 19.33 9.77
N LEU A 114 13.02 19.32 8.56
CA LEU A 114 12.81 20.38 7.56
C LEU A 114 11.61 20.07 6.67
N PRO A 115 10.73 21.02 6.42
CA PRO A 115 9.69 20.87 5.40
C PRO A 115 10.30 20.94 4.00
N ASP A 116 9.93 20.00 3.13
CA ASP A 116 10.35 19.99 1.73
C ASP A 116 9.61 21.09 0.94
N PRO A 117 10.33 22.05 0.32
CA PRO A 117 9.70 23.17 -0.38
C PRO A 117 8.80 22.74 -1.56
N VAL A 118 9.21 21.69 -2.28
CA VAL A 118 8.39 21.15 -3.40
C VAL A 118 7.11 20.52 -2.88
N CYS A 119 7.16 19.84 -1.73
CA CYS A 119 5.98 19.24 -1.13
C CYS A 119 5.04 20.33 -0.58
N ALA A 120 5.55 21.33 0.10
CA ALA A 120 4.78 22.47 0.61
C ALA A 120 4.06 23.22 -0.53
N ALA A 121 4.79 23.60 -1.57
CA ALA A 121 4.24 24.26 -2.75
C ALA A 121 3.18 23.41 -3.46
N ALA A 122 3.45 22.11 -3.65
CA ALA A 122 2.51 21.18 -4.29
C ALA A 122 1.23 20.95 -3.46
N ALA A 123 1.36 20.93 -2.12
CA ALA A 123 0.22 20.81 -1.20
C ALA A 123 -0.59 22.12 -1.10
N GLY A 124 0.02 23.25 -1.40
CA GLY A 124 -0.58 24.57 -1.20
C GLY A 124 -0.73 24.93 0.28
N ILE A 125 0.14 24.40 1.17
CA ILE A 125 0.08 24.56 2.62
C ILE A 125 1.31 25.32 3.09
N SER A 126 1.07 26.43 3.80
CA SER A 126 2.10 27.25 4.41
C SER A 126 2.75 26.54 5.60
N PRO A 127 4.08 26.35 5.62
CA PRO A 127 4.80 25.85 6.81
C PRO A 127 4.60 26.71 8.05
N SER A 128 4.58 28.04 7.90
CA SER A 128 4.34 28.99 8.99
C SER A 128 2.93 28.86 9.57
N GLU A 129 1.91 28.67 8.71
CA GLU A 129 0.54 28.40 9.18
C GLU A 129 0.48 27.07 9.93
N ALA A 130 1.07 26.02 9.38
CA ALA A 130 1.12 24.70 10.01
C ALA A 130 1.84 24.76 11.37
N GLN A 131 2.92 25.52 11.48
CA GLN A 131 3.64 25.70 12.75
C GLN A 131 2.81 26.45 13.78
N ARG A 132 2.02 27.45 13.36
CA ARG A 132 1.22 28.28 14.27
C ARG A 132 -0.07 27.63 14.73
N THR A 133 -0.74 26.86 13.86
CA THR A 133 -2.10 26.35 14.11
C THR A 133 -2.18 24.83 14.15
N GLY A 134 -1.12 24.14 13.76
CA GLY A 134 -1.07 22.69 13.69
C GLY A 134 -0.93 22.05 15.08
N LEU A 135 -1.36 20.81 15.16
CA LEU A 135 -1.25 19.95 16.33
C LEU A 135 0.16 19.35 16.41
N ARG A 136 0.67 19.12 17.62
CA ARG A 136 1.87 18.29 17.81
C ARG A 136 1.64 16.87 17.27
N GLU A 137 2.70 16.14 16.95
CA GLU A 137 2.59 14.82 16.32
C GLU A 137 1.64 13.86 17.03
N ASN A 138 1.73 13.76 18.35
CA ASN A 138 0.88 12.87 19.13
C ASN A 138 -0.58 13.32 19.12
N GLU A 139 -0.83 14.62 19.36
CA GLU A 139 -2.18 15.20 19.30
C GLU A 139 -2.81 15.02 17.92
N PHE A 140 -2.00 15.16 16.85
CA PHE A 140 -2.44 14.96 15.49
C PHE A 140 -2.81 13.48 15.24
N ALA A 141 -2.01 12.52 15.73
CA ALA A 141 -2.30 11.10 15.67
C ALA A 141 -3.59 10.75 16.44
N GLU A 142 -3.74 11.23 17.68
CA GLU A 142 -4.95 11.05 18.48
C GLU A 142 -6.18 11.67 17.79
N ARG A 143 -6.02 12.82 17.16
CA ARG A 143 -7.12 13.47 16.41
C ARG A 143 -7.54 12.62 15.21
N ILE A 144 -6.59 12.04 14.44
CA ILE A 144 -6.93 11.10 13.36
C ILE A 144 -7.72 9.92 13.92
N LEU A 145 -7.22 9.28 15.00
CA LEU A 145 -7.88 8.12 15.61
C LEU A 145 -9.30 8.46 16.11
N SER A 146 -9.52 9.69 16.59
CA SER A 146 -10.82 10.14 17.11
C SER A 146 -11.88 10.34 16.03
N VAL A 147 -11.49 10.64 14.80
CA VAL A 147 -12.43 10.88 13.68
C VAL A 147 -12.74 9.63 12.85
N LEU A 148 -12.01 8.53 13.08
CA LEU A 148 -12.31 7.26 12.44
C LEU A 148 -13.71 6.78 12.86
N PRO A 149 -14.55 6.28 11.92
CA PRO A 149 -15.85 5.71 12.26
C PRO A 149 -15.71 4.53 13.23
N LYS A 150 -16.66 4.39 14.13
CA LYS A 150 -16.80 3.18 14.94
C LYS A 150 -17.56 2.12 14.14
N GLY A 151 -17.24 0.84 14.33
CA GLY A 151 -17.87 -0.25 13.59
C GLY A 151 -17.27 -0.47 12.20
N ASP A 152 -18.07 -0.94 11.25
CA ASP A 152 -17.65 -1.25 9.90
C ASP A 152 -17.52 -0.02 9.03
N PHE A 153 -16.36 0.15 8.43
CA PHE A 153 -16.16 1.20 7.45
C PHE A 153 -15.10 0.82 6.41
N ILE A 154 -15.22 1.44 5.25
CA ILE A 154 -14.25 1.32 4.16
C ILE A 154 -13.45 2.62 4.11
N ARG A 155 -12.13 2.51 4.21
CA ARG A 155 -11.22 3.64 3.97
C ARG A 155 -11.05 3.84 2.48
N ILE A 156 -11.38 5.03 2.00
CA ILE A 156 -11.30 5.39 0.59
C ILE A 156 -10.36 6.57 0.44
N GLY A 157 -9.39 6.44 -0.46
CA GLY A 157 -8.43 7.50 -0.71
C GLY A 157 -7.94 7.48 -2.15
N TRP A 158 -7.17 8.48 -2.51
CA TRP A 158 -6.46 8.57 -3.77
C TRP A 158 -5.00 8.21 -3.56
N ASN A 159 -4.56 7.08 -4.08
CA ASN A 159 -3.24 6.51 -3.79
C ASN A 159 -3.01 6.30 -2.29
N ASN A 160 -4.07 5.96 -1.56
CA ASN A 160 -3.96 5.76 -0.12
C ASN A 160 -3.09 4.56 0.24
N VAL A 161 -3.17 3.47 -0.53
CA VAL A 161 -2.40 2.24 -0.29
C VAL A 161 -0.89 2.46 -0.44
N GLY A 162 -0.47 3.24 -1.44
CA GLY A 162 0.94 3.51 -1.71
C GLY A 162 1.49 4.73 -0.95
N PHE A 163 0.63 5.67 -0.58
CA PHE A 163 1.06 6.96 -0.07
C PHE A 163 0.52 7.27 1.33
N ALA A 164 -0.80 7.45 1.49
CA ALA A 164 -1.37 7.96 2.73
C ALA A 164 -1.27 6.94 3.88
N ASP A 165 -1.57 5.66 3.64
CA ASP A 165 -1.50 4.61 4.65
C ASP A 165 -0.07 4.39 5.16
N GLU A 166 0.94 4.47 4.29
CA GLU A 166 2.33 4.30 4.69
C GLU A 166 2.79 5.42 5.64
N ARG A 167 2.38 6.67 5.36
CA ARG A 167 2.68 7.83 6.22
C ARG A 167 1.92 7.78 7.54
N LEU A 168 0.65 7.37 7.48
CA LEU A 168 -0.16 7.17 8.68
C LEU A 168 0.45 6.09 9.59
N ARG A 169 0.88 4.98 9.02
CA ARG A 169 1.58 3.92 9.78
C ARG A 169 2.87 4.41 10.40
N ALA A 170 3.68 5.18 9.67
CA ALA A 170 4.92 5.73 10.19
C ALA A 170 4.64 6.74 11.32
N LEU A 171 3.64 7.60 11.19
CA LEU A 171 3.19 8.50 12.24
C LEU A 171 2.76 7.73 13.50
N LEU A 172 1.84 6.77 13.35
CA LEU A 172 1.32 5.99 14.47
C LEU A 172 2.43 5.20 15.17
N PHE A 173 3.37 4.63 14.41
CA PHE A 173 4.51 3.92 14.98
C PHE A 173 5.40 4.82 15.86
N ARG A 174 5.78 6.01 15.36
CA ARG A 174 6.65 6.93 16.11
C ARG A 174 5.95 7.70 17.21
N THR A 175 4.61 7.68 17.22
CA THR A 175 3.79 8.24 18.32
C THR A 175 3.24 7.15 19.25
N PHE A 176 3.76 5.93 19.19
CA PHE A 176 3.36 4.81 20.05
C PHE A 176 1.87 4.48 20.01
N HIS A 177 1.26 4.59 18.83
CA HIS A 177 -0.05 4.05 18.54
C HIS A 177 0.09 2.82 17.64
N ASP A 178 -0.90 1.93 17.64
CA ASP A 178 -0.88 0.76 16.75
C ASP A 178 -0.81 1.18 15.27
N PRO A 179 0.33 0.95 14.59
CA PRO A 179 0.53 1.40 13.21
C PRO A 179 -0.34 0.65 12.21
N TYR A 180 -0.86 -0.50 12.59
CA TYR A 180 -1.75 -1.31 11.76
C TYR A 180 -3.22 -1.04 12.06
N LEU A 181 -3.51 -0.20 13.07
CA LEU A 181 -4.86 0.13 13.53
C LEU A 181 -5.67 -1.15 13.75
N SER A 182 -5.17 -2.05 14.61
CA SER A 182 -5.65 -3.44 14.81
C SER A 182 -7.07 -3.69 14.34
N GLY A 183 -7.22 -4.40 13.21
CA GLY A 183 -8.51 -4.62 12.57
C GLY A 183 -8.88 -3.69 11.41
N LEU A 184 -8.13 -2.61 11.09
CA LEU A 184 -8.43 -1.79 9.90
C LEU A 184 -8.09 -2.48 8.57
N ASP A 185 -7.18 -3.43 8.60
CA ASP A 185 -6.87 -4.29 7.45
C ASP A 185 -7.66 -5.62 7.51
N GLY A 186 -8.58 -5.77 8.46
CA GLY A 186 -9.49 -6.90 8.60
C GLY A 186 -10.62 -6.88 7.56
N TYR A 187 -11.42 -7.95 7.57
CA TYR A 187 -12.53 -8.11 6.62
C TYR A 187 -13.54 -6.97 6.70
N GLU A 188 -13.81 -6.47 7.89
CA GLU A 188 -14.85 -5.48 8.18
C GLU A 188 -14.36 -4.03 7.99
N ARG A 189 -13.04 -3.78 8.06
CA ARG A 189 -12.41 -2.47 7.99
C ARG A 189 -11.39 -2.43 6.86
N SER A 190 -11.89 -2.51 5.65
CA SER A 190 -11.10 -2.60 4.44
C SER A 190 -10.77 -1.21 3.87
N ARG A 191 -10.03 -1.21 2.79
CA ARG A 191 -9.67 -0.01 2.05
C ARG A 191 -9.97 -0.15 0.57
N PHE A 192 -10.17 0.98 -0.10
CA PHE A 192 -10.36 1.06 -1.53
C PHE A 192 -9.56 2.24 -2.09
N ASP A 193 -8.72 1.97 -3.08
CA ASP A 193 -7.86 2.99 -3.69
C ASP A 193 -8.47 3.48 -5.00
N LEU A 194 -8.98 4.71 -4.99
CA LEU A 194 -9.63 5.30 -6.16
C LEU A 194 -8.67 5.59 -7.30
N ARG A 195 -7.37 5.85 -7.05
CA ARG A 195 -6.40 6.04 -8.12
C ARG A 195 -6.16 4.74 -8.89
N ILE A 196 -6.03 3.62 -8.17
CA ILE A 196 -5.90 2.30 -8.78
C ILE A 196 -7.17 1.96 -9.57
N PHE A 197 -8.34 2.19 -8.99
CA PHE A 197 -9.61 1.95 -9.68
C PHE A 197 -9.76 2.83 -10.92
N THR A 198 -9.46 4.13 -10.85
CA THR A 198 -9.49 5.06 -11.99
C THR A 198 -8.54 4.61 -13.11
N SER A 199 -7.31 4.24 -12.75
CA SER A 199 -6.35 3.68 -13.71
C SER A 199 -6.92 2.45 -14.41
N THR A 200 -7.62 1.58 -13.67
CA THR A 200 -8.26 0.39 -14.21
C THR A 200 -9.43 0.73 -15.13
N VAL A 201 -10.22 1.74 -14.79
CA VAL A 201 -11.30 2.26 -15.64
C VAL A 201 -10.73 2.77 -16.97
N PHE A 202 -9.73 3.62 -16.92
CA PHE A 202 -9.10 4.15 -18.14
C PHE A 202 -8.41 3.05 -18.97
N THR A 203 -7.88 2.02 -18.31
CA THR A 203 -7.26 0.88 -19.00
C THR A 203 -8.29 -0.01 -19.69
N LEU A 204 -9.37 -0.40 -19.00
CA LEU A 204 -10.31 -1.43 -19.48
C LEU A 204 -11.59 -0.86 -20.10
N ARG A 205 -11.93 0.40 -19.83
CA ARG A 205 -13.16 1.05 -20.28
C ARG A 205 -12.88 2.51 -20.72
N PRO A 206 -11.98 2.70 -21.71
CA PRO A 206 -11.66 4.04 -22.19
C PRO A 206 -12.95 4.76 -22.65
N GLY A 207 -13.01 6.09 -22.44
CA GLY A 207 -14.15 6.91 -22.83
C GLY A 207 -15.38 6.78 -21.93
N SER A 208 -15.42 5.89 -20.93
CA SER A 208 -16.53 5.82 -19.97
C SER A 208 -16.58 7.01 -19.02
N LEU A 209 -15.43 7.59 -18.72
CA LEU A 209 -15.27 8.91 -18.10
C LEU A 209 -14.36 9.77 -18.97
N ALA A 210 -14.43 11.08 -18.78
CA ALA A 210 -13.50 12.00 -19.44
C ALA A 210 -12.09 11.81 -18.87
N GLU A 211 -11.14 11.51 -19.76
CA GLU A 211 -9.74 11.35 -19.42
C GLU A 211 -9.03 12.71 -19.51
N PRO A 212 -8.25 13.10 -18.49
CA PRO A 212 -7.46 14.31 -18.56
C PRO A 212 -6.45 14.27 -19.71
N GLN A 213 -6.17 15.43 -20.29
CA GLN A 213 -5.14 15.56 -21.31
C GLN A 213 -3.80 15.94 -20.67
N GLY A 214 -2.68 15.43 -21.22
CA GLY A 214 -1.33 15.77 -20.76
C GLY A 214 -0.63 14.67 -19.96
N LYS A 215 0.37 15.08 -19.16
CA LYS A 215 1.30 14.12 -18.51
C LYS A 215 0.78 13.48 -17.22
N ASN A 216 -0.24 14.04 -16.57
CA ASN A 216 -0.69 13.58 -15.25
C ASN A 216 -2.16 13.17 -15.25
N ILE A 217 -2.51 12.24 -16.14
CA ILE A 217 -3.89 11.77 -16.34
C ILE A 217 -4.51 11.12 -15.08
N LEU A 218 -3.71 10.76 -14.09
CA LEU A 218 -4.13 10.18 -12.82
C LEU A 218 -3.95 11.13 -11.63
N SER A 219 -3.94 12.44 -11.86
CA SER A 219 -4.10 13.44 -10.80
C SER A 219 -5.56 13.52 -10.38
N LEU A 220 -5.86 13.51 -9.07
CA LEU A 220 -7.23 13.65 -8.58
C LEU A 220 -7.90 14.94 -9.09
N SER A 221 -7.18 16.06 -9.02
CA SER A 221 -7.67 17.35 -9.48
C SER A 221 -7.98 17.36 -10.98
N GLU A 222 -7.11 16.79 -11.81
CA GLU A 222 -7.32 16.73 -13.25
C GLU A 222 -8.47 15.79 -13.61
N VAL A 223 -8.55 14.61 -13.01
CA VAL A 223 -9.64 13.66 -13.24
C VAL A 223 -10.98 14.25 -12.84
N THR A 224 -11.07 14.88 -11.68
CA THR A 224 -12.31 15.48 -11.20
C THR A 224 -12.72 16.70 -12.05
N LYS A 225 -11.77 17.55 -12.42
CA LYS A 225 -11.99 18.69 -13.32
C LYS A 225 -12.52 18.24 -14.69
N ALA A 226 -11.88 17.22 -15.30
CA ALA A 226 -12.32 16.69 -16.60
C ALA A 226 -13.74 16.13 -16.54
N ASN A 227 -14.20 15.66 -15.38
CA ASN A 227 -15.53 15.09 -15.18
C ASN A 227 -16.52 16.05 -14.50
N GLY A 228 -16.23 17.35 -14.46
CA GLY A 228 -17.17 18.40 -14.02
C GLY A 228 -17.36 18.51 -12.51
N VAL A 229 -16.51 17.86 -11.71
CA VAL A 229 -16.53 17.99 -10.24
C VAL A 229 -15.98 19.36 -9.83
N LYS A 230 -16.77 20.11 -9.08
CA LYS A 230 -16.46 21.51 -8.71
C LYS A 230 -15.76 21.65 -7.36
N SER A 231 -15.81 20.63 -6.52
CA SER A 231 -15.20 20.68 -5.19
C SER A 231 -13.67 20.81 -5.28
N THR A 232 -13.08 21.55 -4.35
CA THR A 232 -11.62 21.61 -4.11
C THR A 232 -11.21 20.84 -2.87
N PHE A 233 -12.17 20.41 -2.03
CA PHE A 233 -11.93 19.59 -0.85
C PHE A 233 -11.74 18.13 -1.26
N LYS A 234 -10.51 17.61 -1.14
CA LYS A 234 -10.13 16.31 -1.70
C LYS A 234 -11.04 15.14 -1.28
N PRO A 235 -11.46 14.98 -0.01
CA PRO A 235 -12.41 13.93 0.35
C PRO A 235 -13.74 14.04 -0.39
N LYS A 236 -14.25 15.26 -0.61
CA LYS A 236 -15.48 15.48 -1.37
C LYS A 236 -15.28 15.24 -2.87
N MET A 237 -14.13 15.61 -3.43
CA MET A 237 -13.77 15.27 -4.81
C MET A 237 -13.85 13.77 -5.04
N MET A 238 -13.32 12.96 -4.10
CA MET A 238 -13.34 11.50 -4.17
C MET A 238 -14.76 10.94 -4.04
N LEU A 239 -15.59 11.51 -3.16
CA LEU A 239 -16.99 11.12 -3.02
C LEU A 239 -17.78 11.39 -4.31
N GLU A 240 -17.64 12.57 -4.92
CA GLU A 240 -18.29 12.92 -6.18
C GLU A 240 -17.83 12.00 -7.32
N LEU A 241 -16.55 11.71 -7.39
CA LEU A 241 -16.00 10.76 -8.36
C LEU A 241 -16.57 9.34 -8.14
N MET A 242 -16.73 8.91 -6.89
CA MET A 242 -17.35 7.63 -6.55
C MET A 242 -18.82 7.55 -6.99
N ARG A 243 -19.57 8.66 -6.89
CA ARG A 243 -20.93 8.79 -7.42
C ARG A 243 -20.97 8.60 -8.94
N LEU A 244 -20.03 9.23 -9.66
CA LEU A 244 -19.89 9.04 -11.11
C LEU A 244 -19.58 7.59 -11.48
N TYR A 245 -18.75 6.90 -10.72
CA TYR A 245 -18.49 5.48 -10.94
C TYR A 245 -19.72 4.62 -10.64
N LYS A 246 -20.48 4.92 -9.57
CA LYS A 246 -21.72 4.20 -9.22
C LYS A 246 -22.76 4.35 -10.35
N ASP A 247 -22.85 5.52 -10.95
CA ASP A 247 -23.77 5.81 -12.06
C ASP A 247 -23.32 5.15 -13.38
N LYS A 248 -22.11 5.43 -13.83
CA LYS A 248 -21.64 5.04 -15.17
C LYS A 248 -21.09 3.62 -15.26
N LEU A 249 -20.54 3.09 -14.18
CA LEU A 249 -19.83 1.81 -14.15
C LEU A 249 -20.21 0.93 -12.95
N PRO A 250 -21.53 0.77 -12.63
CA PRO A 250 -21.97 0.11 -11.41
C PRO A 250 -21.44 -1.32 -11.26
N LYS A 251 -21.44 -2.11 -12.33
CA LYS A 251 -20.94 -3.50 -12.31
C LYS A 251 -19.44 -3.57 -12.03
N MET A 252 -18.66 -2.69 -12.65
CA MET A 252 -17.21 -2.66 -12.46
C MET A 252 -16.86 -2.20 -11.03
N LEU A 253 -17.54 -1.16 -10.54
CA LEU A 253 -17.36 -0.69 -9.17
C LEU A 253 -17.70 -1.79 -8.16
N SER A 254 -18.85 -2.44 -8.30
CA SER A 254 -19.28 -3.54 -7.43
C SER A 254 -18.27 -4.69 -7.42
N PHE A 255 -17.76 -5.09 -8.59
CA PHE A 255 -16.76 -6.14 -8.71
C PHE A 255 -15.49 -5.82 -7.91
N TYR A 256 -14.89 -4.65 -8.11
CA TYR A 256 -13.66 -4.28 -7.41
C TYR A 256 -13.89 -3.97 -5.92
N MET A 257 -15.03 -3.39 -5.57
CA MET A 257 -15.44 -3.25 -4.17
C MET A 257 -15.56 -4.61 -3.47
N GLY A 258 -16.06 -5.63 -4.15
CA GLY A 258 -16.10 -7.01 -3.66
C GLY A 258 -14.72 -7.63 -3.44
N LEU A 259 -13.70 -7.22 -4.23
CA LEU A 259 -12.33 -7.73 -4.15
C LEU A 259 -11.40 -6.91 -3.22
N ARG A 260 -11.91 -5.90 -2.53
CA ARG A 260 -11.10 -4.95 -1.73
C ARG A 260 -10.40 -5.56 -0.53
N THR A 261 -10.87 -6.72 -0.02
CA THR A 261 -10.26 -7.35 1.15
C THR A 261 -9.19 -8.36 0.77
N LYS A 262 -8.23 -8.60 1.68
CA LYS A 262 -7.21 -9.64 1.48
C LYS A 262 -7.83 -11.02 1.24
N ALA A 263 -8.90 -11.33 1.97
CA ALA A 263 -9.58 -12.62 1.89
C ALA A 263 -10.27 -12.81 0.54
N SER A 264 -11.11 -11.85 0.13
CA SER A 264 -11.86 -11.94 -1.14
C SER A 264 -10.93 -11.94 -2.35
N MET A 265 -9.89 -11.11 -2.36
CA MET A 265 -8.90 -11.13 -3.42
C MET A 265 -8.11 -12.43 -3.48
N SER A 266 -7.70 -12.98 -2.32
CA SER A 266 -6.99 -14.27 -2.29
C SER A 266 -7.89 -15.42 -2.74
N GLU A 267 -9.16 -15.41 -2.38
CA GLU A 267 -10.13 -16.40 -2.84
C GLU A 267 -10.37 -16.29 -4.36
N TYR A 268 -10.51 -15.06 -4.87
CA TYR A 268 -10.60 -14.83 -6.31
C TYR A 268 -9.38 -15.39 -7.04
N LEU A 269 -8.16 -15.02 -6.63
CA LEU A 269 -6.93 -15.50 -7.24
C LEU A 269 -6.79 -17.03 -7.16
N LYS A 270 -7.23 -17.65 -6.05
CA LYS A 270 -7.24 -19.10 -5.89
C LYS A 270 -8.13 -19.80 -6.93
N LYS A 271 -9.31 -19.23 -7.22
CA LYS A 271 -10.21 -19.76 -8.25
C LYS A 271 -9.63 -19.61 -9.67
N GLN A 272 -8.77 -18.60 -9.91
CA GLN A 272 -8.15 -18.34 -11.20
C GLN A 272 -6.79 -19.04 -11.39
N SER A 273 -6.18 -19.46 -10.25
CA SER A 273 -4.81 -19.97 -10.23
C SER A 273 -4.63 -21.17 -11.16
N LEU A 274 -3.58 -21.14 -11.98
CA LEU A 274 -3.16 -22.17 -12.92
C LEU A 274 -4.20 -22.53 -14.01
N ARG A 275 -5.29 -21.78 -14.09
CA ARG A 275 -6.40 -22.06 -15.02
C ARG A 275 -6.63 -20.95 -16.03
N TRP A 276 -6.63 -19.70 -15.55
CA TRP A 276 -7.11 -18.57 -16.35
C TRP A 276 -6.12 -17.41 -16.35
N ILE A 277 -5.82 -16.92 -17.55
CA ILE A 277 -5.01 -15.73 -17.73
C ILE A 277 -5.79 -14.52 -17.22
N GLN A 278 -5.15 -13.72 -16.39
CA GLN A 278 -5.67 -12.48 -15.85
C GLN A 278 -4.98 -11.29 -16.52
N ILE A 279 -5.66 -10.16 -16.56
CA ILE A 279 -5.04 -8.86 -16.78
C ILE A 279 -4.86 -8.19 -15.42
N VAL A 280 -3.64 -7.85 -15.11
CA VAL A 280 -3.31 -6.99 -13.98
C VAL A 280 -3.14 -5.58 -14.52
N THR A 281 -4.01 -4.65 -14.12
CA THR A 281 -3.88 -3.25 -14.51
C THR A 281 -3.01 -2.51 -13.52
N ALA A 282 -2.20 -1.60 -14.04
CA ALA A 282 -1.29 -0.77 -13.29
C ALA A 282 -1.12 0.58 -13.96
N SER A 283 -0.44 1.49 -13.29
CA SER A 283 0.00 2.74 -13.89
C SER A 283 1.38 3.13 -13.35
N THR A 284 2.16 3.77 -14.19
CA THR A 284 3.38 4.43 -13.74
C THR A 284 3.03 5.71 -12.97
N TRP A 285 4.00 6.26 -12.27
CA TRP A 285 3.76 7.49 -11.50
C TRP A 285 3.42 8.70 -12.40
N ASP A 286 3.97 8.74 -13.62
CA ASP A 286 3.71 9.74 -14.66
C ASP A 286 2.39 9.52 -15.42
N GLY A 287 1.61 8.51 -15.02
CA GLY A 287 0.25 8.28 -15.52
C GLY A 287 0.15 7.31 -16.71
N LYS A 288 1.24 6.71 -17.19
CA LYS A 288 1.16 5.70 -18.26
C LYS A 288 0.36 4.48 -17.77
N LEU A 289 -0.68 4.12 -18.51
CA LEU A 289 -1.51 2.96 -18.23
C LEU A 289 -0.84 1.67 -18.69
N LEU A 290 -0.98 0.63 -17.90
CA LEU A 290 -0.38 -0.67 -18.13
C LEU A 290 -1.42 -1.78 -17.96
N ALA A 291 -1.38 -2.75 -18.86
CA ALA A 291 -2.14 -3.99 -18.77
C ALA A 291 -1.16 -5.15 -18.90
N ILE A 292 -1.07 -5.98 -17.88
CA ILE A 292 -0.10 -7.08 -17.81
C ILE A 292 -0.86 -8.40 -17.82
N PRO A 293 -0.85 -9.14 -18.92
CA PRO A 293 -1.38 -10.50 -18.94
C PRO A 293 -0.51 -11.39 -18.03
N ALA A 294 -1.14 -12.05 -17.08
CA ALA A 294 -0.43 -12.84 -16.07
C ALA A 294 -1.24 -14.07 -15.63
N MET A 295 -0.53 -15.09 -15.18
CA MET A 295 -1.09 -16.29 -14.56
C MET A 295 -0.85 -16.25 -13.06
N PRO A 296 -1.88 -16.32 -12.20
CA PRO A 296 -1.69 -16.54 -10.78
C PRO A 296 -1.16 -17.96 -10.52
N LEU A 297 0.00 -18.08 -9.87
CA LEU A 297 0.60 -19.38 -9.56
C LEU A 297 0.21 -19.89 -8.17
N GLY A 298 0.21 -19.03 -7.17
CA GLY A 298 -0.15 -19.39 -5.81
C GLY A 298 0.35 -18.38 -4.77
N PRO A 299 -0.11 -18.51 -3.51
CA PRO A 299 0.37 -17.65 -2.43
C PRO A 299 1.76 -18.09 -1.94
N ILE A 300 2.58 -17.12 -1.56
CA ILE A 300 3.82 -17.37 -0.83
C ILE A 300 3.46 -17.86 0.57
N THR A 301 3.91 -19.06 0.90
CA THR A 301 3.70 -19.71 2.19
C THR A 301 4.92 -19.54 3.10
N GLY A 302 4.74 -19.76 4.41
CA GLY A 302 5.80 -19.67 5.40
C GLY A 302 5.82 -18.34 6.16
N LYS A 303 6.90 -18.11 6.92
CA LYS A 303 7.13 -16.90 7.73
C LYS A 303 8.02 -15.93 6.93
N GLY A 304 7.67 -14.66 6.90
CA GLY A 304 8.48 -13.62 6.24
C GLY A 304 7.64 -12.47 5.69
N PRO A 305 8.30 -11.41 5.20
CA PRO A 305 7.63 -10.17 4.76
C PRO A 305 6.76 -10.37 3.52
N ASP A 306 7.03 -11.38 2.71
CA ASP A 306 6.26 -11.69 1.50
C ASP A 306 5.17 -12.76 1.72
N SER A 307 5.00 -13.25 2.96
CA SER A 307 3.99 -14.26 3.29
C SER A 307 2.56 -13.78 2.97
N GLY A 308 1.81 -14.62 2.26
CA GLY A 308 0.45 -14.33 1.81
C GLY A 308 0.36 -13.41 0.60
N ARG A 309 1.48 -12.98 0.01
CA ARG A 309 1.52 -12.39 -1.34
C ARG A 309 1.36 -13.49 -2.39
N TRP A 310 0.82 -13.14 -3.53
CA TRP A 310 0.62 -14.08 -4.65
C TRP A 310 1.74 -13.96 -5.65
N LEU A 311 2.30 -15.10 -6.03
CA LEU A 311 3.24 -15.19 -7.13
C LEU A 311 2.47 -15.21 -8.45
N MET A 312 2.85 -14.31 -9.35
CA MET A 312 2.28 -14.13 -10.67
C MET A 312 3.34 -14.41 -11.73
N LEU A 313 2.98 -15.16 -12.76
CA LEU A 313 3.81 -15.38 -13.95
C LEU A 313 3.34 -14.40 -15.03
N SER A 314 4.21 -13.49 -15.44
CA SER A 314 3.95 -12.58 -16.55
C SER A 314 3.92 -13.35 -17.88
N LEU A 315 2.89 -13.12 -18.66
CA LEU A 315 2.74 -13.64 -20.02
C LEU A 315 2.98 -12.56 -21.09
N ALA A 316 3.40 -11.36 -20.63
CA ALA A 316 3.86 -10.29 -21.52
C ALA A 316 5.27 -10.59 -22.06
N GLY A 317 5.56 -10.10 -23.26
CA GLY A 317 6.92 -10.23 -23.82
C GLY A 317 7.26 -11.63 -24.35
N LYS A 318 8.50 -12.05 -24.17
CA LYS A 318 8.97 -13.42 -24.48
C LYS A 318 8.88 -14.29 -23.24
N PRO A 319 8.60 -15.61 -23.38
CA PRO A 319 8.70 -16.53 -22.24
C PRO A 319 10.09 -16.48 -21.58
N SER A 320 10.12 -16.67 -20.27
CA SER A 320 11.38 -16.70 -19.53
C SER A 320 12.21 -17.92 -19.92
N LYS A 321 13.39 -17.70 -20.49
CA LYS A 321 14.32 -18.78 -20.83
C LYS A 321 14.73 -19.62 -19.62
N TYR A 322 14.81 -19.01 -18.44
CA TYR A 322 15.18 -19.68 -17.19
C TYR A 322 14.09 -20.58 -16.63
N ILE A 323 12.82 -20.29 -16.94
CA ILE A 323 11.70 -21.15 -16.54
C ILE A 323 11.55 -22.30 -17.53
N LEU A 324 11.77 -22.05 -18.83
CA LEU A 324 11.70 -23.07 -19.87
C LEU A 324 12.92 -23.99 -19.91
N ASN A 325 14.09 -23.51 -19.50
CA ASN A 325 15.34 -24.25 -19.44
C ASN A 325 16.00 -24.07 -18.07
N PRO A 326 15.61 -24.84 -17.05
CA PRO A 326 16.09 -24.70 -15.67
C PRO A 326 17.62 -24.85 -15.52
N GLU A 327 18.27 -25.58 -16.41
CA GLU A 327 19.74 -25.78 -16.43
C GLU A 327 20.51 -24.45 -16.51
N LEU A 328 19.93 -23.43 -17.15
CA LEU A 328 20.51 -22.09 -17.21
C LEU A 328 20.60 -21.39 -15.85
N LEU A 329 19.87 -21.86 -14.83
CA LEU A 329 19.98 -21.36 -13.47
C LEU A 329 21.23 -21.87 -12.76
N GLU A 330 21.63 -23.11 -13.06
CA GLU A 330 22.83 -23.76 -12.50
C GLU A 330 24.09 -23.18 -13.14
N GLU A 331 24.07 -22.91 -14.46
CA GLU A 331 25.17 -22.25 -15.16
C GLU A 331 25.43 -20.83 -14.63
N GLU A 332 24.36 -20.06 -14.32
CA GLU A 332 24.51 -18.71 -13.75
C GLU A 332 25.08 -18.76 -12.32
N GLU A 333 24.84 -19.80 -11.55
CA GLU A 333 25.44 -20.00 -10.23
C GLU A 333 26.93 -20.30 -10.32
N SER A 334 27.33 -21.18 -11.22
CA SER A 334 28.75 -21.55 -11.39
C SER A 334 29.61 -20.36 -11.82
N LEU A 335 29.11 -19.50 -12.70
CA LEU A 335 29.81 -18.30 -13.14
C LEU A 335 29.93 -17.25 -12.03
N SER A 336 28.90 -17.11 -11.18
CA SER A 336 28.94 -16.15 -10.05
C SER A 336 29.90 -16.56 -8.94
N ASP A 337 30.12 -17.86 -8.76
CA ASP A 337 31.07 -18.40 -7.78
C ASP A 337 32.52 -18.30 -8.28
N GLU A 338 32.77 -18.41 -9.58
CA GLU A 338 34.08 -18.21 -10.18
C GLU A 338 34.54 -16.75 -10.14
N GLU A 339 33.63 -15.78 -10.39
CA GLU A 339 33.96 -14.35 -10.25
C GLU A 339 34.23 -13.94 -8.79
N SER A 340 33.70 -14.65 -7.81
CA SER A 340 33.93 -14.37 -6.38
C SER A 340 35.26 -14.92 -5.87
N LEU A 341 35.93 -15.82 -6.61
CA LEU A 341 37.22 -16.44 -6.27
C LEU A 341 38.41 -15.83 -7.02
N GLY A 342 38.19 -14.93 -7.97
CA GLY A 342 39.19 -14.29 -8.79
C GLY A 342 39.40 -12.83 -8.50
N THR A 343 40.55 -12.52 -7.93
CA THR A 343 41.26 -11.22 -7.91
C THR A 343 40.75 -10.13 -6.97
N GLY A 344 41.43 -10.07 -5.83
CA GLY A 344 41.75 -8.79 -5.24
C GLY A 344 42.83 -8.12 -6.10
N GLU A 345 42.48 -7.04 -6.78
CA GLU A 345 43.39 -5.96 -7.15
C GLU A 345 42.60 -4.69 -7.48
N ASP A 346 43.05 -3.59 -6.91
CA ASP A 346 42.56 -2.24 -7.00
C ASP A 346 42.18 -1.80 -8.42
N GLU A 347 40.96 -1.38 -8.64
CA GLU A 347 40.66 -0.29 -9.55
C GLU A 347 39.65 0.68 -8.95
N SER A 348 40.16 1.80 -8.49
CA SER A 348 39.44 3.01 -8.19
C SER A 348 38.78 3.55 -9.47
N SER A 349 37.55 3.20 -9.72
CA SER A 349 36.70 3.92 -10.64
C SER A 349 35.62 4.69 -9.83
N THR A 350 35.87 5.98 -9.75
CA THR A 350 34.92 7.00 -9.30
C THR A 350 33.66 6.96 -10.15
N GLY A 351 32.75 6.10 -9.79
CA GLY A 351 31.37 6.13 -10.21
C GLY A 351 30.56 6.76 -9.09
N THR A 352 30.31 8.04 -9.17
CA THR A 352 29.29 8.75 -8.36
C THR A 352 27.92 8.17 -8.67
N GLU A 353 27.60 7.02 -8.10
CA GLU A 353 26.21 6.61 -7.96
C GLU A 353 25.59 7.44 -6.84
N SER A 354 24.69 8.30 -7.24
CA SER A 354 23.88 9.13 -6.35
C SER A 354 23.13 8.24 -5.34
N ALA A 355 23.72 8.10 -4.16
CA ALA A 355 23.03 7.67 -2.96
C ALA A 355 21.99 8.75 -2.59
N GLY A 356 20.77 8.63 -3.14
CA GLY A 356 19.73 9.64 -2.94
C GLY A 356 18.37 9.29 -3.55
N ALA A 357 18.25 8.17 -4.23
CA ALA A 357 16.96 7.71 -4.69
C ALA A 357 16.31 6.85 -3.59
N THR A 358 15.56 7.48 -2.70
CA THR A 358 14.58 6.78 -1.88
C THR A 358 13.70 5.94 -2.81
N PRO A 359 13.50 4.63 -2.58
CA PRO A 359 12.66 3.78 -3.43
C PRO A 359 11.17 4.07 -3.20
N GLY A 360 10.78 5.34 -3.19
CA GLY A 360 9.43 5.79 -2.93
C GLY A 360 8.62 6.16 -4.15
N ASN A 361 9.19 6.17 -5.35
CA ASN A 361 8.50 6.67 -6.52
C ASN A 361 8.76 5.91 -7.83
N LYS A 362 9.19 4.67 -7.76
CA LYS A 362 9.12 3.82 -8.96
C LYS A 362 7.83 3.03 -8.90
N ALA A 363 6.92 3.35 -9.82
CA ALA A 363 5.70 2.64 -10.17
C ALA A 363 5.06 1.92 -8.98
N ASP A 364 4.06 2.49 -8.41
CA ASP A 364 3.33 1.95 -7.26
C ASP A 364 2.75 0.55 -7.48
N VAL A 365 3.04 -0.10 -8.59
CA VAL A 365 2.47 -1.40 -8.88
C VAL A 365 3.34 -2.18 -9.87
N LEU A 366 3.76 -3.37 -9.48
CA LEU A 366 3.72 -4.57 -10.30
C LEU A 366 4.55 -4.59 -11.60
N LEU A 367 5.39 -3.60 -11.89
CA LEU A 367 6.37 -3.79 -12.95
C LEU A 367 7.43 -4.76 -12.44
N PRO A 368 7.74 -5.83 -13.19
CA PRO A 368 8.90 -6.65 -12.91
C PRO A 368 10.12 -5.75 -12.84
N GLU A 369 10.74 -5.63 -11.68
CA GLU A 369 12.01 -4.93 -11.58
C GLU A 369 13.05 -5.64 -12.45
N PRO A 370 13.98 -4.93 -13.10
CA PRO A 370 15.03 -5.55 -13.90
C PRO A 370 15.88 -6.56 -13.11
N SER A 371 15.99 -6.34 -11.79
CA SER A 371 16.62 -7.22 -10.80
C SER A 371 15.55 -7.97 -9.99
N GLY A 372 15.88 -9.11 -9.46
CA GLY A 372 14.98 -9.94 -8.68
C GLY A 372 13.99 -10.76 -9.54
N LEU A 373 12.77 -10.94 -9.09
CA LEU A 373 11.78 -11.81 -9.75
C LEU A 373 11.44 -11.37 -11.18
N GLY A 374 11.50 -10.07 -11.46
CA GLY A 374 11.19 -9.52 -12.78
C GLY A 374 12.12 -10.01 -13.90
N LYS A 375 13.40 -10.26 -13.60
CA LYS A 375 14.37 -10.88 -14.51
C LYS A 375 13.86 -12.22 -15.08
N TYR A 376 13.07 -12.93 -14.28
CA TYR A 376 12.54 -14.25 -14.62
C TYR A 376 11.08 -14.20 -15.12
N GLY A 377 10.52 -13.02 -15.34
CA GLY A 377 9.12 -12.87 -15.72
C GLY A 377 8.12 -13.14 -14.59
N LEU A 378 8.58 -13.07 -13.36
CA LEU A 378 7.77 -13.28 -12.16
C LEU A 378 7.57 -11.96 -11.40
N PHE A 379 6.45 -11.83 -10.69
CA PHE A 379 6.23 -10.71 -9.77
C PHE A 379 5.29 -11.08 -8.63
N LEU A 380 5.31 -10.29 -7.56
CA LEU A 380 4.46 -10.50 -6.39
C LEU A 380 3.30 -9.54 -6.37
N LEU A 381 2.10 -10.06 -6.20
CA LEU A 381 0.88 -9.30 -6.03
C LEU A 381 0.42 -9.38 -4.57
N SER A 382 0.17 -8.24 -3.96
CA SER A 382 -0.27 -8.15 -2.55
C SER A 382 -1.79 -8.00 -2.48
N PRO A 383 -2.55 -9.02 -2.04
CA PRO A 383 -4.01 -8.97 -2.02
C PRO A 383 -4.60 -7.83 -1.18
N ASN A 384 -3.88 -7.40 -0.14
CA ASN A 384 -4.30 -6.30 0.73
C ASN A 384 -3.94 -4.89 0.22
N ARG A 385 -3.39 -4.77 -1.01
CA ARG A 385 -3.04 -3.49 -1.63
C ARG A 385 -4.00 -3.06 -2.75
N CYS A 386 -5.25 -3.53 -2.69
CA CYS A 386 -6.29 -3.26 -3.69
C CYS A 386 -5.84 -3.51 -5.14
N PRO A 387 -5.19 -4.65 -5.45
CA PRO A 387 -4.71 -4.90 -6.79
C PRO A 387 -5.87 -5.01 -7.76
N ALA A 388 -5.74 -4.38 -8.92
CA ALA A 388 -6.75 -4.45 -9.97
C ALA A 388 -6.46 -5.62 -10.92
N VAL A 389 -7.21 -6.68 -10.77
CA VAL A 389 -7.10 -7.93 -11.53
C VAL A 389 -8.45 -8.22 -12.18
N ALA A 390 -8.44 -8.62 -13.44
CA ALA A 390 -9.64 -9.00 -14.20
C ALA A 390 -9.32 -10.16 -15.16
N PRO A 391 -10.31 -10.96 -15.60
CA PRO A 391 -10.10 -11.95 -16.65
C PRO A 391 -9.59 -11.29 -17.94
N ILE A 392 -8.70 -11.95 -18.69
CA ILE A 392 -8.15 -11.42 -19.93
C ILE A 392 -9.24 -11.04 -20.95
N ALA A 393 -10.36 -11.75 -20.95
CA ALA A 393 -11.51 -11.47 -21.80
C ALA A 393 -12.17 -10.10 -21.57
N THR A 394 -11.82 -9.39 -20.47
CA THR A 394 -12.31 -8.02 -20.22
C THR A 394 -11.57 -6.96 -21.03
N LEU A 395 -10.44 -7.32 -21.66
CA LEU A 395 -9.64 -6.46 -22.53
C LEU A 395 -9.95 -6.80 -23.99
N SER A 396 -10.48 -5.85 -24.77
CA SER A 396 -10.71 -6.04 -26.19
C SER A 396 -9.38 -6.10 -26.99
N GLU A 397 -9.38 -6.70 -28.16
CA GLU A 397 -8.20 -6.79 -29.03
C GLU A 397 -7.68 -5.40 -29.43
N GLU A 398 -8.60 -4.47 -29.74
CA GLU A 398 -8.26 -3.09 -30.09
C GLU A 398 -7.58 -2.39 -28.93
N ARG A 399 -8.18 -2.49 -27.73
CA ARG A 399 -7.62 -1.85 -26.53
C ARG A 399 -6.30 -2.50 -26.12
N ALA A 400 -6.18 -3.81 -26.28
CA ALA A 400 -4.92 -4.52 -26.06
C ALA A 400 -3.81 -4.00 -26.97
N ALA A 401 -4.10 -3.80 -28.27
CA ALA A 401 -3.14 -3.26 -29.22
C ALA A 401 -2.70 -1.83 -28.86
N GLU A 402 -3.62 -0.94 -28.45
CA GLU A 402 -3.30 0.42 -27.98
C GLU A 402 -2.36 0.42 -26.78
N LEU A 403 -2.51 -0.56 -25.88
CA LEU A 403 -1.68 -0.72 -24.68
C LEU A 403 -0.38 -1.50 -24.96
N GLY A 404 -0.14 -1.90 -26.19
CA GLY A 404 1.02 -2.72 -26.58
C GLY A 404 0.96 -4.16 -26.07
N VAL A 405 -0.24 -4.68 -25.80
CA VAL A 405 -0.49 -6.04 -25.33
C VAL A 405 -0.99 -6.91 -26.48
N SER A 406 -0.45 -8.12 -26.60
CA SER A 406 -0.95 -9.13 -27.54
C SER A 406 -1.60 -10.28 -26.78
N ILE A 407 -2.91 -10.39 -26.88
CA ILE A 407 -3.68 -11.47 -26.23
C ILE A 407 -3.25 -12.83 -26.79
N ARG A 408 -3.10 -12.94 -28.10
CA ARG A 408 -2.62 -14.18 -28.76
C ARG A 408 -1.24 -14.60 -28.28
N LYS A 409 -0.32 -13.62 -28.12
CA LYS A 409 1.02 -13.90 -27.61
C LYS A 409 0.99 -14.37 -26.15
N ALA A 410 0.15 -13.75 -25.32
CA ALA A 410 -0.02 -14.19 -23.95
C ALA A 410 -0.56 -15.63 -23.85
N GLN A 411 -1.50 -15.99 -24.72
CA GLN A 411 -2.01 -17.36 -24.84
C GLN A 411 -0.92 -18.35 -25.31
N ALA A 412 -0.14 -17.98 -26.32
CA ALA A 412 0.98 -18.80 -26.82
C ALA A 412 2.05 -19.00 -25.72
N ASN A 413 2.40 -17.94 -25.00
CA ASN A 413 3.34 -18.02 -23.88
C ASN A 413 2.82 -18.94 -22.76
N TYR A 414 1.52 -18.88 -22.47
CA TYR A 414 0.91 -19.79 -21.50
C TYR A 414 1.02 -21.24 -21.94
N GLN A 415 0.77 -21.54 -23.22
CA GLN A 415 0.91 -22.90 -23.75
C GLN A 415 2.36 -23.38 -23.68
N ALA A 416 3.33 -22.54 -24.04
CA ALA A 416 4.75 -22.89 -23.94
C ALA A 416 5.18 -23.30 -22.52
N TYR A 417 4.70 -22.59 -21.49
CA TYR A 417 4.96 -23.00 -20.09
C TYR A 417 4.21 -24.29 -19.71
N LYS A 418 3.05 -24.54 -20.34
CA LYS A 418 2.23 -25.71 -20.04
C LYS A 418 2.74 -27.00 -20.67
N GLU A 419 3.53 -26.92 -21.77
CA GLU A 419 4.12 -28.09 -22.45
C GLU A 419 4.97 -28.94 -21.50
N ASP A 420 5.76 -28.29 -20.62
CA ASP A 420 6.46 -28.96 -19.52
C ASP A 420 6.19 -28.20 -18.21
N TRP A 421 4.98 -28.37 -17.72
CA TRP A 421 4.52 -27.65 -16.53
C TRP A 421 5.25 -28.02 -15.26
N GLU A 422 5.63 -29.28 -15.11
CA GLU A 422 6.32 -29.77 -13.91
C GLU A 422 7.72 -29.17 -13.79
N SER A 423 8.48 -29.19 -14.89
CA SER A 423 9.80 -28.56 -14.98
C SER A 423 9.71 -27.04 -14.80
N SER A 424 8.77 -26.37 -15.47
CA SER A 424 8.52 -24.94 -15.32
C SER A 424 8.24 -24.55 -13.85
N MET A 425 7.43 -25.33 -13.14
CA MET A 425 7.12 -25.05 -11.74
C MET A 425 8.28 -25.39 -10.79
N ALA A 426 9.12 -26.37 -11.11
CA ALA A 426 10.34 -26.64 -10.37
C ALA A 426 11.31 -25.46 -10.48
N ALA A 427 11.54 -24.93 -11.69
CA ALA A 427 12.33 -23.73 -11.93
C ALA A 427 11.80 -22.51 -11.15
N VAL A 428 10.49 -22.27 -11.22
CA VAL A 428 9.83 -21.17 -10.48
C VAL A 428 10.09 -21.27 -8.98
N ARG A 429 10.01 -22.47 -8.39
CA ARG A 429 10.30 -22.66 -6.94
C ARG A 429 11.74 -22.35 -6.61
N LEU A 430 12.69 -22.76 -7.44
CA LEU A 430 14.12 -22.49 -7.25
C LEU A 430 14.40 -20.98 -7.32
N ILE A 431 13.93 -20.32 -8.37
CA ILE A 431 14.04 -18.87 -8.56
C ILE A 431 13.47 -18.12 -7.35
N LEU A 432 12.27 -18.52 -6.92
CA LEU A 432 11.60 -17.87 -5.79
C LEU A 432 12.42 -17.99 -4.51
N LYS A 433 12.95 -19.19 -4.20
CA LYS A 433 13.80 -19.43 -3.04
C LYS A 433 15.04 -18.54 -3.06
N LYS A 434 15.76 -18.48 -4.19
CA LYS A 434 16.98 -17.67 -4.38
C LYS A 434 16.70 -16.18 -4.19
N VAL A 435 15.72 -15.66 -4.94
CA VAL A 435 15.42 -14.21 -4.94
C VAL A 435 14.88 -13.73 -3.60
N LEU A 436 14.02 -14.51 -2.93
CA LEU A 436 13.49 -14.12 -1.62
C LEU A 436 14.56 -14.21 -0.52
N ALA A 437 15.49 -15.17 -0.59
CA ALA A 437 16.60 -15.25 0.36
C ALA A 437 17.50 -14.00 0.26
N GLU A 438 17.88 -13.60 -0.95
CA GLU A 438 18.68 -12.40 -1.22
C GLU A 438 17.96 -11.12 -0.78
N LYS A 439 16.70 -10.95 -1.17
CA LYS A 439 15.87 -9.83 -0.73
C LYS A 439 15.78 -9.72 0.79
N ASN A 440 15.60 -10.84 1.48
CA ASN A 440 15.52 -10.87 2.94
C ASN A 440 16.87 -10.52 3.60
N ARG A 441 18.00 -10.89 2.99
CA ARG A 441 19.34 -10.48 3.44
C ARG A 441 19.49 -8.97 3.32
N GLN A 442 19.26 -8.41 2.14
CA GLN A 442 19.33 -6.96 1.88
C GLN A 442 18.40 -6.15 2.81
N MET A 443 17.19 -6.64 3.08
CA MET A 443 16.31 -5.99 4.04
C MET A 443 16.86 -5.98 5.46
N ARG A 444 17.44 -7.10 5.94
CA ARG A 444 18.06 -7.14 7.27
C ARG A 444 19.20 -6.14 7.39
N ASP A 445 20.09 -6.11 6.40
CA ASP A 445 21.23 -5.20 6.38
C ASP A 445 20.77 -3.74 6.38
N ARG A 446 19.77 -3.42 5.56
CA ARG A 446 19.16 -2.10 5.52
C ARG A 446 18.56 -1.68 6.87
N PHE A 447 17.83 -2.58 7.56
CA PHE A 447 17.23 -2.23 8.86
C PHE A 447 18.28 -1.94 9.94
N GLN A 448 19.52 -2.43 9.81
CA GLN A 448 20.59 -2.10 10.76
C GLN A 448 21.04 -0.64 10.65
N THR A 449 20.98 -0.05 9.46
CA THR A 449 21.41 1.32 9.19
C THR A 449 20.33 2.38 9.37
N LEU A 450 19.04 1.98 9.37
CA LEU A 450 17.94 2.93 9.52
C LEU A 450 17.77 3.41 10.97
N PRO A 451 17.33 4.66 11.18
CA PRO A 451 16.94 5.12 12.50
C PRO A 451 15.72 4.33 13.03
N PRO A 452 15.53 4.22 14.36
CA PRO A 452 14.45 3.42 14.95
C PRO A 452 13.06 3.73 14.40
N GLU A 453 12.74 5.00 14.15
CA GLU A 453 11.45 5.48 13.61
C GLU A 453 11.15 4.98 12.18
N GLU A 454 12.16 4.53 11.43
CA GLU A 454 12.02 3.97 10.09
C GLU A 454 12.00 2.43 10.06
N ARG A 455 12.17 1.78 11.21
CA ARG A 455 12.23 0.31 11.34
C ARG A 455 10.88 -0.36 11.56
N LEU A 456 9.77 0.28 11.20
CA LEU A 456 8.42 -0.29 11.37
C LEU A 456 8.31 -1.72 10.83
N TYR A 457 8.85 -1.98 9.64
CA TYR A 457 8.74 -3.27 8.95
C TYR A 457 9.85 -4.28 9.31
N GLN A 458 10.68 -3.98 10.28
CA GLN A 458 11.68 -4.93 10.79
C GLN A 458 11.03 -6.14 11.50
N GLY A 459 9.84 -5.94 12.08
CA GLY A 459 9.06 -6.98 12.73
C GLY A 459 7.80 -6.43 13.38
N PHE A 460 6.92 -7.32 13.82
CA PHE A 460 5.73 -6.93 14.58
C PHE A 460 6.10 -6.45 15.99
N ILE A 461 5.33 -5.49 16.50
CA ILE A 461 5.42 -5.05 17.89
C ILE A 461 4.95 -6.22 18.79
N PRO A 462 5.72 -6.61 19.80
CA PRO A 462 5.33 -7.65 20.74
C PRO A 462 3.98 -7.33 21.41
N ALA A 463 3.16 -8.36 21.65
CA ALA A 463 1.84 -8.19 22.23
C ALA A 463 1.85 -7.43 23.58
N GLY A 464 2.85 -7.70 24.44
CA GLY A 464 3.02 -6.99 25.71
C GLY A 464 3.33 -5.50 25.57
N ASP A 465 3.91 -5.08 24.45
CA ASP A 465 4.21 -3.68 24.20
C ASP A 465 3.00 -2.90 23.68
N LYS A 466 2.02 -3.56 23.05
CA LYS A 466 0.74 -2.93 22.69
C LYS A 466 -0.05 -2.43 23.91
N ASP A 467 -0.04 -3.17 25.00
CA ASP A 467 -0.62 -2.73 26.26
C ASP A 467 0.18 -1.56 26.87
N ARG A 468 1.51 -1.58 26.71
CA ARG A 468 2.41 -0.51 27.15
C ARG A 468 2.23 0.78 26.37
N GLU A 469 1.89 0.74 25.09
CA GLU A 469 1.51 1.93 24.32
C GLU A 469 0.35 2.69 25.01
N SER A 470 -0.71 1.96 25.37
CA SER A 470 -1.84 2.53 26.10
C SER A 470 -1.46 3.06 27.50
N GLN A 471 -0.52 2.41 28.18
CA GLN A 471 -0.01 2.86 29.49
C GLN A 471 0.82 4.14 29.34
N LEU A 472 1.65 4.25 28.30
CA LEU A 472 2.43 5.46 28.02
C LEU A 472 1.51 6.67 27.82
N HIS A 473 0.48 6.58 26.98
CA HIS A 473 -0.46 7.67 26.75
C HIS A 473 -1.30 8.01 27.98
N ARG A 474 -1.60 7.04 28.83
CA ARG A 474 -2.22 7.33 30.14
C ARG A 474 -1.26 8.11 31.04
N MET A 475 0.01 7.69 31.10
CA MET A 475 1.05 8.36 31.88
C MET A 475 1.29 9.79 31.36
N GLU A 476 1.33 9.99 30.07
CA GLU A 476 1.46 11.30 29.42
C GLU A 476 0.37 12.27 29.90
N ARG A 477 -0.88 11.83 29.97
CA ARG A 477 -2.01 12.65 30.42
C ARG A 477 -2.03 12.91 31.94
N THR A 478 -1.52 11.97 32.76
CA THR A 478 -1.62 12.05 34.22
C THR A 478 -0.34 12.52 34.90
N ASN A 479 0.82 12.18 34.34
CA ASN A 479 2.14 12.53 34.91
C ASN A 479 3.21 12.55 33.78
N PRO A 480 3.19 13.58 32.91
CA PRO A 480 4.04 13.64 31.73
C PRO A 480 5.54 13.59 32.05
N GLY A 481 5.98 14.11 33.19
CA GLY A 481 7.39 14.07 33.62
C GLY A 481 7.94 12.64 33.87
N ASN A 482 7.08 11.65 34.05
CA ASN A 482 7.50 10.26 34.24
C ASN A 482 7.61 9.47 32.90
N VAL A 483 7.17 10.02 31.79
CA VAL A 483 7.26 9.36 30.47
C VAL A 483 8.70 8.98 30.14
N LYS A 484 9.68 9.77 30.53
CA LYS A 484 11.11 9.48 30.31
C LYS A 484 11.63 8.22 31.05
N LYS A 485 10.93 7.78 32.10
CA LYS A 485 11.24 6.53 32.82
C LYS A 485 10.58 5.32 32.21
N PHE A 486 9.68 5.50 31.23
CA PHE A 486 8.96 4.42 30.60
C PHE A 486 9.91 3.52 29.79
N ARG A 487 9.62 2.25 29.70
CA ARG A 487 10.42 1.29 28.92
C ARG A 487 9.50 0.28 28.23
N PHE A 488 9.82 -0.01 27.00
CA PHE A 488 9.21 -1.06 26.20
C PHE A 488 10.08 -2.32 26.21
N GLY A 489 9.51 -3.45 25.85
CA GLY A 489 10.26 -4.67 25.57
C GLY A 489 11.00 -4.59 24.23
N ASP A 490 10.41 -3.92 23.25
CA ASP A 490 10.98 -3.72 21.92
C ASP A 490 12.05 -2.59 21.92
N PRO A 491 13.32 -2.91 21.54
CA PRO A 491 14.39 -1.91 21.49
C PRO A 491 14.11 -0.73 20.55
N ARG A 492 13.33 -0.95 19.45
CA ARG A 492 12.98 0.11 18.50
C ARG A 492 12.15 1.20 19.18
N LEU A 493 11.16 0.79 19.98
CA LEU A 493 10.30 1.71 20.71
C LEU A 493 11.09 2.50 21.76
N ASN A 494 12.01 1.86 22.47
CA ASN A 494 12.90 2.56 23.39
C ASN A 494 13.79 3.58 22.69
N GLY A 495 14.28 3.24 21.48
CA GLY A 495 15.12 4.14 20.66
C GLY A 495 14.39 5.39 20.19
N MET A 496 13.06 5.36 20.10
CA MET A 496 12.23 6.51 19.71
C MET A 496 11.78 7.40 20.88
N LEU A 497 11.87 6.91 22.12
CA LEU A 497 11.23 7.57 23.27
C LEU A 497 11.75 8.99 23.52
N LEU A 498 13.05 9.21 23.39
CA LEU A 498 13.64 10.54 23.58
C LEU A 498 13.17 11.53 22.52
N THR A 499 13.17 11.13 21.26
CA THR A 499 12.66 11.94 20.14
C THR A 499 11.17 12.26 20.32
N TYR A 500 10.39 11.27 20.75
CA TYR A 500 8.97 11.46 21.07
C TYR A 500 8.76 12.51 22.15
N ILE A 501 9.50 12.43 23.26
CA ILE A 501 9.41 13.42 24.36
C ILE A 501 9.81 14.81 23.86
N GLY A 502 10.92 14.90 23.12
CA GLY A 502 11.39 16.17 22.59
C GLY A 502 10.40 16.85 21.64
N ARG A 503 9.70 16.07 20.82
CA ARG A 503 8.68 16.57 19.87
C ARG A 503 7.35 16.91 20.53
N ASN A 504 6.90 16.10 21.51
CA ASN A 504 5.55 16.17 22.04
C ASN A 504 5.45 16.74 23.46
N LEU A 505 6.50 16.59 24.29
CA LEU A 505 6.52 16.95 25.70
C LEU A 505 7.80 17.72 26.10
N PRO A 506 8.31 18.69 25.30
CA PRO A 506 9.58 19.36 25.56
C PRO A 506 9.61 20.09 26.91
N GLU A 507 8.45 20.49 27.42
CA GLU A 507 8.27 21.13 28.71
C GLU A 507 8.59 20.22 29.92
N THR A 508 8.69 18.90 29.70
CA THR A 508 9.03 17.92 30.76
C THR A 508 10.53 17.64 30.87
N LEU A 509 11.31 18.18 29.93
CA LEU A 509 12.77 17.98 29.90
C LEU A 509 13.45 18.89 30.91
N ALA A 510 14.43 18.35 31.64
CA ALA A 510 15.31 19.17 32.49
C ALA A 510 16.20 20.09 31.61
N PRO A 511 16.78 21.17 32.13
CA PRO A 511 17.56 22.11 31.31
C PRO A 511 18.71 21.48 30.50
N ASP A 512 19.38 20.50 31.07
CA ASP A 512 20.45 19.72 30.39
C ASP A 512 19.88 18.79 29.30
N GLU A 513 18.77 18.10 29.57
CA GLU A 513 18.04 17.26 28.61
C GLU A 513 17.51 18.12 27.46
N LEU A 514 16.94 19.30 27.77
CA LEU A 514 16.47 20.24 26.74
C LEU A 514 17.61 20.75 25.85
N SER A 515 18.76 21.02 26.45
CA SER A 515 19.97 21.47 25.74
C SER A 515 20.50 20.35 24.82
N ALA A 516 20.47 19.09 25.29
CA ALA A 516 20.82 17.93 24.48
C ALA A 516 19.82 17.71 23.31
N TRP A 517 18.53 17.87 23.58
CA TRP A 517 17.49 17.80 22.54
C TRP A 517 17.66 18.89 21.48
N LYS A 518 17.92 20.15 21.88
CA LYS A 518 18.16 21.23 20.92
C LYS A 518 19.40 20.94 20.04
N ARG A 519 20.47 20.41 20.62
CA ARG A 519 21.66 20.01 19.85
C ARG A 519 21.32 18.91 18.86
N HIS A 520 20.60 17.89 19.27
CA HIS A 520 20.11 16.84 18.38
C HIS A 520 19.26 17.41 17.21
N CYS A 521 18.38 18.37 17.48
CA CYS A 521 17.61 19.03 16.41
C CYS A 521 18.52 19.73 15.40
N VAL A 522 19.54 20.45 15.87
CA VAL A 522 20.49 21.14 15.00
C VAL A 522 21.24 20.13 14.13
N GLU A 523 21.79 19.06 14.73
CA GLU A 523 22.50 18.00 14.00
C GLU A 523 21.61 17.36 12.92
N ARG A 524 20.36 17.04 13.27
CA ARG A 524 19.38 16.47 12.33
C ARG A 524 19.01 17.42 11.19
N ILE A 525 18.94 18.72 11.45
CA ILE A 525 18.67 19.73 10.44
C ILE A 525 19.88 19.89 9.51
N GLU A 526 21.09 19.95 10.06
CA GLU A 526 22.33 20.05 9.28
C GLU A 526 22.48 18.87 8.30
N GLU A 527 22.15 17.67 8.73
CA GLU A 527 22.11 16.48 7.85
C GLU A 527 21.13 16.63 6.67
N GLN A 528 20.02 17.34 6.85
CA GLN A 528 18.98 17.55 5.84
C GLN A 528 19.28 18.73 4.89
N LEU A 529 20.12 19.70 5.29
CA LEU A 529 20.36 20.93 4.54
C LEU A 529 20.86 20.71 3.10
N PRO A 530 21.77 19.76 2.77
CA PRO A 530 22.23 19.56 1.39
C PRO A 530 21.09 19.17 0.44
N GLU A 531 20.21 18.28 0.87
CA GLU A 531 19.04 17.87 0.07
C GLU A 531 18.00 18.99 0.03
N PHE A 532 17.77 19.68 1.13
CA PHE A 532 16.86 20.82 1.22
C PHE A 532 17.20 21.89 0.18
N ARG A 533 18.47 22.29 0.04
CA ARG A 533 18.92 23.29 -0.95
C ARG A 533 18.60 22.86 -2.39
N LYS A 534 18.85 21.61 -2.74
CA LYS A 534 18.47 21.05 -4.04
C LYS A 534 16.97 21.10 -4.28
N ARG A 535 16.19 20.88 -3.22
CA ARG A 535 14.74 20.93 -3.28
C ARG A 535 14.21 22.35 -3.43
N CYS A 536 14.88 23.35 -2.88
CA CYS A 536 14.59 24.76 -3.12
C CYS A 536 14.72 25.11 -4.60
N GLU A 537 15.83 24.75 -5.22
CA GLU A 537 16.05 24.98 -6.66
C GLU A 537 15.03 24.23 -7.53
N GLU A 538 14.67 23.01 -7.18
CA GLU A 538 13.62 22.25 -7.87
C GLU A 538 12.26 22.93 -7.75
N ALA A 539 11.91 23.42 -6.56
CA ALA A 539 10.66 24.11 -6.32
C ALA A 539 10.52 25.38 -7.17
N LEU A 540 11.57 26.21 -7.23
CA LEU A 540 11.59 27.41 -8.08
C LEU A 540 11.42 27.04 -9.57
N ARG A 541 12.13 26.04 -10.06
CA ARG A 541 11.98 25.59 -11.46
C ARG A 541 10.58 25.07 -11.78
N ARG A 542 9.97 24.41 -10.81
CA ARG A 542 8.66 23.75 -11.02
C ARG A 542 7.48 24.70 -10.85
N PHE A 543 7.56 25.63 -9.90
CA PHE A 543 6.45 26.46 -9.46
C PHE A 543 6.67 27.97 -9.66
N GLY A 544 7.79 28.39 -10.27
CA GLY A 544 8.13 29.80 -10.43
C GLY A 544 7.08 30.65 -11.19
N GLY A 545 6.20 30.00 -11.97
CA GLY A 545 5.06 30.66 -12.63
C GLY A 545 3.73 30.62 -11.86
N ASP A 546 3.68 29.99 -10.69
CA ASP A 546 2.49 29.87 -9.84
C ASP A 546 2.59 30.82 -8.64
N GLU A 547 1.80 31.88 -8.66
CA GLU A 547 1.84 32.93 -7.63
C GLU A 547 1.52 32.39 -6.22
N LYS A 548 0.59 31.42 -6.10
CA LYS A 548 0.22 30.83 -4.82
C LYS A 548 1.35 29.96 -4.26
N ALA A 549 1.95 29.14 -5.12
CA ALA A 549 3.10 28.33 -4.74
C ALA A 549 4.31 29.21 -4.37
N MET A 550 4.54 30.29 -5.13
CA MET A 550 5.62 31.25 -4.83
C MET A 550 5.41 31.98 -3.50
N ALA A 551 4.16 32.27 -3.10
CA ALA A 551 3.89 32.83 -1.78
C ALA A 551 4.35 31.88 -0.64
N ILE A 552 4.16 30.56 -0.81
CA ILE A 552 4.64 29.54 0.14
C ILE A 552 6.16 29.43 0.08
N LEU A 553 6.75 29.47 -1.11
CA LEU A 553 8.20 29.32 -1.27
C LEU A 553 9.00 30.47 -0.65
N ARG A 554 8.45 31.68 -0.61
CA ARG A 554 9.06 32.83 0.10
C ARG A 554 9.25 32.59 1.61
N GLU A 555 8.44 31.72 2.21
CA GLU A 555 8.59 31.37 3.64
C GLU A 555 9.88 30.59 3.94
N PHE A 556 10.54 30.05 2.90
CA PHE A 556 11.81 29.35 3.01
C PHE A 556 13.03 30.24 2.76
N ASP A 557 12.86 31.57 2.75
CA ASP A 557 13.90 32.55 2.37
C ASP A 557 14.52 32.26 1.01
N ILE A 558 13.73 31.70 0.09
CA ILE A 558 14.15 31.41 -1.28
C ILE A 558 13.84 32.67 -2.10
N GLU A 559 14.88 33.45 -2.37
CA GLU A 559 14.80 34.56 -3.30
C GLU A 559 14.80 34.03 -4.76
N SER A 560 13.89 34.59 -5.58
CA SER A 560 13.71 34.25 -6.99
C SER A 560 14.85 34.78 -7.86
#